data_0f8f44bdb23035ec322e5dad02c91845
#
_entry.id   0f8f44bdb23035ec322e5dad02c91845
#
_cell.length_a   1.000
_cell.length_b   1.000
_cell.length_c   1.000
_cell.angle_alpha   90.00
_cell.angle_beta   90.00
_cell.angle_gamma   90.00
#
_symmetry.space_group_name_H-M   'P 1'
#
loop_
_entity.id
_entity.type
_entity.pdbx_description
1 polymer ?
#
loop_
_entity_poly.entity_id
_entity_poly.type
_entity_poly.pdbx_seq_one_letter_code
_entity_poly.pdbx_strand_id
1 'polypeptide(L)'
;MVIYIDGVLSIVTRLKSALSNIVEPDFGLLDQLLSLGVLTRSELADVRSEKTVYRRNAALLDLLTSEQKCDKLLTALQRTEQQHVANFITHNGGTIQYLFIEL
;
A
#
# COMPACT_ATOMS: atom_id res chain seq x y z
N MET A 1 10.51 -15.10 11.91
CA MET A 1 9.26 -14.91 11.13
C MET A 1 8.49 -13.73 11.69
N VAL A 2 8.03 -12.84 10.82
CA VAL A 2 7.21 -11.71 11.26
C VAL A 2 5.73 -12.14 11.23
N ILE A 3 5.05 -11.95 12.34
CA ILE A 3 3.63 -12.26 12.47
C ILE A 3 2.91 -10.94 12.73
N TYR A 4 2.02 -10.55 11.84
CA TYR A 4 1.26 -9.31 12.00
C TYR A 4 0.08 -9.59 12.95
N ILE A 5 -0.01 -8.81 14.03
CA ILE A 5 -1.16 -8.86 14.95
C ILE A 5 -2.38 -8.35 14.22
N ASP A 6 -2.22 -7.19 13.56
CA ASP A 6 -3.23 -6.67 12.63
C ASP A 6 -2.79 -7.06 11.24
N GLY A 7 -3.74 -7.39 10.38
CA GLY A 7 -3.45 -7.61 8.97
C GLY A 7 -2.99 -6.31 8.30
N VAL A 8 -2.35 -6.44 7.14
CA VAL A 8 -1.86 -5.29 6.38
C VAL A 8 -3.02 -4.35 6.00
N LEU A 9 -4.19 -4.90 5.70
CA LEU A 9 -5.38 -4.09 5.40
C LEU A 9 -5.71 -3.12 6.53
N SER A 10 -5.71 -3.62 7.77
CA SER A 10 -5.99 -2.78 8.95
C SER A 10 -4.95 -1.67 9.08
N ILE A 11 -3.68 -1.99 8.88
CA ILE A 11 -2.57 -1.03 8.96
C ILE A 11 -2.72 0.03 7.88
N VAL A 12 -2.96 -0.37 6.64
CA VAL A 12 -3.12 0.55 5.51
C VAL A 12 -4.31 1.47 5.73
N THR A 13 -5.42 0.94 6.21
CA THR A 13 -6.62 1.72 6.49
C THR A 13 -6.34 2.77 7.56
N ARG A 14 -5.67 2.38 8.63
CA ARG A 14 -5.34 3.29 9.73
C ARG A 14 -4.36 4.39 9.29
N LEU A 15 -3.42 4.06 8.40
CA LEU A 15 -2.37 4.98 7.97
C LEU A 15 -2.72 5.70 6.67
N LYS A 16 -3.97 5.64 6.21
CA LYS A 16 -4.36 6.15 4.91
C LYS A 16 -3.90 7.60 4.66
N SER A 17 -4.10 8.49 5.61
CA SER A 17 -3.72 9.89 5.45
C SER A 17 -2.21 10.06 5.29
N ALA A 18 -1.43 9.36 6.12
CA ALA A 18 0.03 9.43 6.02
C ALA A 18 0.51 8.82 4.70
N LEU A 19 -0.04 7.69 4.31
CA LEU A 19 0.33 7.02 3.06
C LEU A 19 -0.02 7.87 1.84
N SER A 20 -1.15 8.58 1.89
CA SER A 20 -1.54 9.48 0.80
C SER A 20 -0.54 10.60 0.56
N ASN A 21 0.25 10.95 1.58
CA ASN A 21 1.29 11.97 1.47
C ASN A 21 2.63 11.43 0.97
N ILE A 22 2.92 10.15 1.14
CA ILE A 22 4.27 9.62 0.87
C ILE A 22 4.35 8.64 -0.30
N VAL A 23 3.23 8.05 -0.70
CA VAL A 23 3.21 7.13 -1.85
C VAL A 23 3.41 7.92 -3.13
N GLU A 24 4.21 7.38 -4.05
CA GLU A 24 4.37 7.95 -5.38
C GLU A 24 3.62 7.06 -6.38
N PRO A 25 2.44 7.50 -6.87
CA PRO A 25 1.61 6.62 -7.71
C PRO A 25 1.99 6.65 -9.19
N ASP A 26 2.66 7.72 -9.65
CA ASP A 26 2.74 8.02 -11.08
C ASP A 26 3.91 7.36 -11.80
N PHE A 27 4.94 6.91 -11.10
CA PHE A 27 6.15 6.35 -11.71
C PHE A 27 6.19 4.83 -11.60
N GLY A 28 5.15 4.18 -12.14
CA GLY A 28 5.11 2.74 -12.28
C GLY A 28 4.26 2.00 -11.26
N LEU A 29 3.92 2.59 -10.12
CA LEU A 29 3.17 1.89 -9.07
C LEU A 29 1.80 1.45 -9.57
N LEU A 30 1.04 2.34 -10.18
CA LEU A 30 -0.30 2.01 -10.69
C LEU A 30 -0.23 0.92 -11.75
N ASP A 31 0.77 0.98 -12.63
CA ASP A 31 0.95 -0.03 -13.66
C ASP A 31 1.30 -1.39 -13.07
N GLN A 32 2.13 -1.41 -12.01
CA GLN A 32 2.43 -2.65 -11.29
C GLN A 32 1.17 -3.24 -10.66
N LEU A 33 0.34 -2.41 -10.04
CA LEU A 33 -0.89 -2.88 -9.43
C LEU A 33 -1.89 -3.41 -10.46
N LEU A 34 -1.93 -2.81 -11.64
CA LEU A 34 -2.70 -3.36 -12.75
C LEU A 34 -2.17 -4.73 -13.14
N SER A 35 -0.87 -4.84 -13.31
CA SER A 35 -0.20 -6.09 -13.68
C SER A 35 -0.43 -7.21 -12.66
N LEU A 36 -0.44 -6.86 -11.37
CA LEU A 36 -0.67 -7.80 -10.29
C LEU A 36 -2.15 -8.14 -10.07
N GLY A 37 -3.04 -7.55 -10.86
CA GLY A 37 -4.47 -7.82 -10.75
C GLY A 37 -5.16 -7.11 -9.59
N VAL A 38 -4.51 -6.14 -8.99
CA VAL A 38 -5.09 -5.36 -7.88
C VAL A 38 -6.10 -4.35 -8.40
N LEU A 39 -5.79 -3.73 -9.53
CA LEU A 39 -6.65 -2.74 -10.18
C LEU A 39 -7.13 -3.24 -11.52
N THR A 40 -8.36 -2.92 -11.86
CA THR A 40 -8.85 -3.04 -13.23
C THR A 40 -8.41 -1.80 -14.02
N ARG A 41 -8.52 -1.86 -15.34
CA ARG A 41 -8.20 -0.71 -16.19
C ARG A 41 -9.11 0.48 -15.89
N SER A 42 -10.38 0.21 -15.58
CA SER A 42 -11.34 1.23 -15.21
C SER A 42 -10.96 1.91 -13.89
N GLU A 43 -10.59 1.12 -12.90
CA GLU A 43 -10.13 1.64 -11.61
C GLU A 43 -8.86 2.47 -11.76
N LEU A 44 -7.93 1.99 -12.58
CA LEU A 44 -6.71 2.72 -12.88
C LEU A 44 -7.01 4.09 -13.50
N ALA A 45 -7.94 4.14 -14.46
CA ALA A 45 -8.35 5.40 -15.08
C ALA A 45 -8.99 6.33 -14.07
N ASP A 46 -9.83 5.81 -13.19
CA ASP A 46 -10.48 6.61 -12.14
C ASP A 46 -9.45 7.22 -11.19
N VAL A 47 -8.46 6.43 -10.76
CA VAL A 47 -7.38 6.94 -9.90
C VAL A 47 -6.61 8.04 -10.63
N ARG A 48 -6.23 7.81 -11.87
CA ARG A 48 -5.46 8.78 -12.66
C ARG A 48 -6.24 10.07 -12.95
N SER A 49 -7.56 10.03 -12.90
CA SER A 49 -8.38 11.21 -13.12
C SER A 49 -8.35 12.20 -11.97
N GLU A 50 -7.90 11.79 -10.79
CA GLU A 50 -7.79 12.68 -9.66
C GLU A 50 -6.68 13.70 -9.87
N LYS A 51 -6.92 14.94 -9.44
CA LYS A 51 -6.09 16.09 -9.83
C LYS A 51 -4.79 16.21 -9.04
N THR A 52 -4.72 15.67 -7.85
CA THR A 52 -3.52 15.80 -7.00
C THR A 52 -2.97 14.43 -6.67
N VAL A 53 -1.67 14.38 -6.35
CA VAL A 53 -1.03 13.14 -5.90
C VAL A 53 -1.73 12.60 -4.65
N TYR A 54 -2.03 13.48 -3.71
CA TYR A 54 -2.75 13.07 -2.49
C TYR A 54 -4.08 12.38 -2.83
N ARG A 55 -4.86 12.98 -3.72
CA ARG A 55 -6.16 12.42 -4.12
C ARG A 55 -6.02 11.13 -4.89
N ARG A 56 -5.01 11.02 -5.76
CA ARG A 56 -4.75 9.77 -6.46
C ARG A 56 -4.42 8.66 -5.47
N ASN A 57 -3.57 8.95 -4.50
CA ASN A 57 -3.21 7.99 -3.47
C ASN A 57 -4.42 7.60 -2.62
N ALA A 58 -5.22 8.58 -2.21
CA ALA A 58 -6.42 8.30 -1.42
C ALA A 58 -7.40 7.41 -2.19
N ALA A 59 -7.62 7.70 -3.47
CA ALA A 59 -8.48 6.88 -4.31
C ALA A 59 -7.92 5.46 -4.47
N LEU A 60 -6.61 5.35 -4.67
CA LEU A 60 -5.94 4.05 -4.75
C LEU A 60 -6.15 3.24 -3.46
N LEU A 61 -5.88 3.85 -2.32
CA LEU A 61 -5.98 3.15 -1.04
C LEU A 61 -7.41 2.70 -0.73
N ASP A 62 -8.41 3.45 -1.17
CA ASP A 62 -9.81 3.06 -1.02
C ASP A 62 -10.15 1.78 -1.81
N LEU A 63 -9.40 1.47 -2.85
CA LEU A 63 -9.61 0.26 -3.65
C LEU A 63 -8.95 -0.98 -3.07
N LEU A 64 -8.09 -0.81 -2.07
CA LEU A 64 -7.38 -1.92 -1.43
C LEU A 64 -8.25 -2.51 -0.32
N THR A 65 -9.21 -3.31 -0.70
CA THR A 65 -10.28 -3.78 0.19
C THR A 65 -10.06 -5.20 0.73
N SER A 66 -8.91 -5.80 0.47
CA SER A 66 -8.59 -7.15 0.96
C SER A 66 -7.13 -7.24 1.38
N GLU A 67 -6.83 -8.21 2.25
CA GLU A 67 -5.45 -8.50 2.65
C GLU A 67 -4.58 -8.81 1.45
N GLN A 68 -5.10 -9.58 0.50
CA GLN A 68 -4.35 -9.95 -0.69
C GLN A 68 -3.96 -8.73 -1.52
N LYS A 69 -4.88 -7.79 -1.70
CA LYS A 69 -4.57 -6.56 -2.43
C LYS A 69 -3.52 -5.72 -1.71
N CYS A 70 -3.59 -5.65 -0.39
CA CYS A 70 -2.62 -4.92 0.40
C CYS A 70 -1.25 -5.58 0.37
N ASP A 71 -1.17 -6.91 0.40
CA ASP A 71 0.10 -7.62 0.25
C ASP A 71 0.72 -7.34 -1.11
N LYS A 72 -0.08 -7.28 -2.15
CA LYS A 72 0.39 -6.95 -3.49
C LYS A 72 0.83 -5.49 -3.59
N LEU A 73 0.24 -4.60 -2.81
CA LEU A 73 0.73 -3.23 -2.70
C LEU A 73 2.17 -3.21 -2.18
N LEU A 74 2.47 -3.98 -1.15
CA LEU A 74 3.84 -4.05 -0.63
C LEU A 74 4.81 -4.53 -1.71
N THR A 75 4.44 -5.54 -2.47
CA THR A 75 5.25 -6.03 -3.59
C THR A 75 5.45 -4.96 -4.65
N ALA A 76 4.40 -4.24 -5.01
CA ALA A 76 4.47 -3.19 -6.02
C ALA A 76 5.34 -2.03 -5.56
N LEU A 77 5.26 -1.67 -4.29
CA LEU A 77 6.11 -0.62 -3.72
C LEU A 77 7.59 -1.00 -3.80
N GLN A 78 7.92 -2.25 -3.50
CA GLN A 78 9.30 -2.74 -3.61
C GLN A 78 9.80 -2.70 -5.05
N ARG A 79 8.96 -3.09 -5.99
CA ARG A 79 9.31 -3.12 -7.43
C ARG A 79 9.46 -1.74 -8.04
N THR A 80 8.89 -0.72 -7.43
CA THR A 80 8.96 0.65 -7.92
C THR A 80 9.87 1.53 -7.07
N GLU A 81 10.79 0.91 -6.35
CA GLU A 81 11.81 1.60 -5.55
C GLU A 81 11.23 2.43 -4.42
N GLN A 82 10.08 2.01 -3.91
CA GLN A 82 9.44 2.65 -2.77
C GLN A 82 9.52 1.77 -1.52
N GLN A 83 10.67 1.14 -1.29
CA GLN A 83 10.88 0.30 -0.13
C GLN A 83 10.66 1.06 1.16
N HIS A 84 10.98 2.35 1.18
CA HIS A 84 10.75 3.19 2.36
C HIS A 84 9.26 3.28 2.74
N VAL A 85 8.37 3.28 1.75
CA VAL A 85 6.93 3.27 1.99
C VAL A 85 6.49 1.91 2.52
N ALA A 86 6.98 0.84 1.91
CA ALA A 86 6.71 -0.52 2.38
C ALA A 86 7.19 -0.69 3.83
N ASN A 87 8.37 -0.18 4.15
CA ASN A 87 8.91 -0.22 5.52
C ASN A 87 8.05 0.57 6.49
N PHE A 88 7.56 1.73 6.07
CA PHE A 88 6.66 2.52 6.90
C PHE A 88 5.41 1.72 7.28
N ILE A 89 4.82 1.01 6.33
CA ILE A 89 3.65 0.17 6.59
C ILE A 89 4.02 -0.96 7.55
N THR A 90 5.08 -1.69 7.26
CA THR A 90 5.45 -2.87 8.05
C THR A 90 5.92 -2.48 9.44
N HIS A 91 6.65 -1.37 9.60
CA HIS A 91 7.12 -0.92 10.90
C HIS A 91 5.98 -0.42 11.79
N ASN A 92 5.00 0.26 11.22
CA ASN A 92 3.87 0.77 12.01
C ASN A 92 2.95 -0.33 12.51
N GLY A 93 2.89 -1.46 11.79
CA GLY A 93 2.18 -2.63 12.26
C GLY A 93 3.10 -3.67 12.88
N GLY A 94 4.40 -3.59 12.57
CA GLY A 94 5.37 -4.59 12.92
C GLY A 94 6.08 -4.41 14.26
N THR A 95 5.98 -3.24 14.87
CA THR A 95 6.72 -2.96 16.12
C THR A 95 6.39 -3.99 17.19
N ILE A 96 5.14 -4.34 17.33
CA ILE A 96 4.69 -5.30 18.32
C ILE A 96 5.16 -6.71 17.95
N GLN A 97 5.17 -7.04 16.66
CA GLN A 97 5.61 -8.35 16.19
C GLN A 97 7.08 -8.62 16.48
N TYR A 98 7.91 -7.61 16.46
CA TYR A 98 9.33 -7.80 16.80
C TYR A 98 9.53 -8.28 18.22
N LEU A 99 8.64 -7.91 19.12
CA LEU A 99 8.69 -8.40 20.50
C LEU A 99 8.45 -9.91 20.55
N PHE A 100 7.65 -10.45 19.66
CA PHE A 100 7.38 -11.88 19.60
C PHE A 100 8.51 -12.65 18.93
N ILE A 101 9.17 -12.05 17.95
CA ILE A 101 10.27 -12.71 17.26
C ILE A 101 11.44 -12.96 18.19
N GLU A 102 11.68 -12.06 19.10
CA GLU A 102 12.81 -12.15 20.02
C GLU A 102 12.57 -13.08 21.20
N LEU A 103 11.37 -13.53 21.38
CA LEU A 103 11.04 -14.47 22.41
C LEU A 103 11.39 -15.90 22.00
#